data_1b301c5baeb6b97d9abae4bca5e03bb2
#
_entry.id   1b301c5baeb6b97d9abae4bca5e03bb2
#
_cell.length_a   1.000
_cell.length_b   1.000
_cell.length_c   1.000
_cell.angle_alpha   90.00
_cell.angle_beta   90.00
_cell.angle_gamma   90.00
#
_symmetry.space_group_name_H-M   'P 1'
#
loop_
_entity.id
_entity.type
_entity.pdbx_description
1 polymer ?
#
loop_
_entity_poly.entity_id
_entity_poly.type
_entity_poly.pdbx_seq_one_letter_code
_entity_poly.pdbx_strand_id
1 'polypeptide(L)'
;MEKNEKEILLQKYAECNRRLILANEQLAIANQKLKEYEEKAQKAVNASKMKSLFLANMSHEIRTPLNAIEGFSRVLVETDSQEDRMKFYEIIESNNNRLQSLVNEILDLSRVESGEIVMKKSVTDLNELFASIKNLFKFRCPDSVKLEWKKPLMSVTFNTDANRLTQVFSNLISNALKHTPTGSITYGYQVLDEGSRIEFFVKDTGSGIAKEDLGHIFETYVSRDAETTKNGYGLGLPLCKIIVEKLGGTISVESEIGKGSIFRFCMPFEGTIGGKDTQKSTTTQNNMRTIRISGRTDERNMKKILVAEDEDSNYELVKIVLQKRYKLIRAHNGIEAVTLNEDEHPDMILMDIRMPEMNGLDATRIIKEVSTDTPVVALSAYAFEENIREARAAGCDDFMAKPFKVENLIEMVKKHLND
;
A
#
# COMPACT_ATOMS: atom_id res chain seq x y z
N MET A 1 31.50 84.19 16.71
CA MET A 1 31.88 82.85 17.21
C MET A 1 30.68 82.00 17.55
N GLU A 2 29.69 82.43 18.32
CA GLU A 2 28.48 81.64 18.72
C GLU A 2 27.64 81.09 17.58
N LYS A 3 27.52 81.81 16.44
CA LYS A 3 26.69 81.34 15.32
C LYS A 3 27.30 80.14 14.63
N ASN A 4 28.59 79.97 14.57
CA ASN A 4 29.32 78.90 13.97
C ASN A 4 29.30 77.64 14.84
N GLU A 5 29.32 77.74 16.15
CA GLU A 5 29.20 76.63 17.10
C GLU A 5 27.80 76.01 17.07
N LYS A 6 26.76 76.84 16.97
CA LYS A 6 25.39 76.40 16.91
C LYS A 6 25.09 75.60 15.59
N GLU A 7 25.70 76.00 14.50
CA GLU A 7 25.61 75.38 13.20
C GLU A 7 26.31 74.00 13.19
N ILE A 8 27.47 73.87 13.79
CA ILE A 8 28.20 72.61 13.97
C ILE A 8 27.42 71.64 14.90
N LEU A 9 26.78 72.13 15.94
CA LEU A 9 25.99 71.35 16.88
C LEU A 9 24.73 70.79 16.17
N LEU A 10 24.06 71.58 15.35
CA LEU A 10 22.92 71.17 14.56
C LEU A 10 23.32 70.12 13.52
N GLN A 11 24.46 70.21 12.86
CA GLN A 11 24.94 69.19 11.95
C GLN A 11 25.23 67.86 12.66
N LYS A 12 25.91 67.89 13.79
CA LYS A 12 26.18 66.70 14.62
C LYS A 12 24.86 66.04 15.08
N TYR A 13 23.90 66.82 15.49
CA TYR A 13 22.60 66.33 15.90
C TYR A 13 21.87 65.66 14.74
N ALA A 14 21.86 66.25 13.56
CA ALA A 14 21.24 65.69 12.36
C ALA A 14 21.93 64.39 11.92
N GLU A 15 23.25 64.29 12.00
CA GLU A 15 24.00 63.06 11.71
C GLU A 15 23.71 61.95 12.73
N CYS A 16 23.65 62.29 14.02
CA CYS A 16 23.27 61.33 15.08
C CYS A 16 21.86 60.80 14.88
N ASN A 17 20.90 61.65 14.55
CA ASN A 17 19.53 61.21 14.22
C ASN A 17 19.44 60.29 13.00
N ARG A 18 20.21 60.60 11.93
CA ARG A 18 20.27 59.69 10.76
C ARG A 18 20.82 58.33 11.13
N ARG A 19 21.89 58.28 11.94
CA ARG A 19 22.44 57.00 12.44
C ARG A 19 21.44 56.23 13.30
N LEU A 20 20.68 56.93 14.14
CA LEU A 20 19.65 56.33 14.98
C LEU A 20 18.50 55.73 14.14
N ILE A 21 18.04 56.45 13.13
CA ILE A 21 17.01 55.95 12.19
C ILE A 21 17.49 54.70 11.48
N LEU A 22 18.71 54.71 10.91
CA LEU A 22 19.30 53.55 10.25
C LEU A 22 19.45 52.34 11.18
N ALA A 23 19.90 52.58 12.43
CA ALA A 23 20.03 51.54 13.43
C ALA A 23 18.65 50.92 13.79
N ASN A 24 17.62 51.74 13.93
CA ASN A 24 16.25 51.27 14.21
C ASN A 24 15.67 50.47 13.03
N GLU A 25 15.93 50.87 11.79
CA GLU A 25 15.52 50.11 10.61
C GLU A 25 16.22 48.73 10.55
N GLN A 26 17.52 48.70 10.82
CA GLN A 26 18.29 47.44 10.88
C GLN A 26 17.79 46.54 12.02
N LEU A 27 17.46 47.08 13.16
CA LEU A 27 16.88 46.34 14.27
C LEU A 27 15.52 45.77 13.94
N ALA A 28 14.66 46.53 13.28
CA ALA A 28 13.36 46.03 12.83
C ALA A 28 13.48 44.83 11.87
N ILE A 29 14.40 44.93 10.89
CA ILE A 29 14.69 43.82 9.95
C ILE A 29 15.24 42.60 10.69
N ALA A 30 16.18 42.81 11.65
CA ALA A 30 16.73 41.71 12.43
C ALA A 30 15.68 41.02 13.30
N ASN A 31 14.78 41.77 13.94
CA ASN A 31 13.69 41.23 14.74
C ASN A 31 12.68 40.42 13.88
N GLN A 32 12.39 40.90 12.67
CA GLN A 32 11.53 40.15 11.74
C GLN A 32 12.16 38.82 11.34
N LYS A 33 13.45 38.80 10.99
CA LYS A 33 14.19 37.58 10.70
C LYS A 33 14.24 36.62 11.89
N LEU A 34 14.46 37.15 13.08
CA LEU A 34 14.47 36.35 14.30
C LEU A 34 13.13 35.63 14.49
N LYS A 35 12.02 36.35 14.34
CA LYS A 35 10.68 35.76 14.41
C LYS A 35 10.45 34.65 13.38
N GLU A 36 10.91 34.85 12.13
CA GLU A 36 10.83 33.81 11.08
C GLU A 36 11.66 32.57 11.45
N TYR A 37 12.85 32.76 12.04
CA TYR A 37 13.68 31.64 12.51
C TYR A 37 13.05 30.91 13.70
N GLU A 38 12.46 31.63 14.65
CA GLU A 38 11.76 31.04 15.79
C GLU A 38 10.56 30.22 15.33
N GLU A 39 9.75 30.70 14.37
CA GLU A 39 8.64 29.96 13.78
C GLU A 39 9.10 28.69 13.05
N LYS A 40 10.20 28.75 12.30
CA LYS A 40 10.81 27.60 11.63
C LYS A 40 11.36 26.58 12.64
N ALA A 41 12.05 27.05 13.67
CA ALA A 41 12.58 26.19 14.73
C ALA A 41 11.45 25.48 15.49
N GLN A 42 10.38 26.20 15.83
CA GLN A 42 9.21 25.61 16.51
C GLN A 42 8.52 24.55 15.64
N LYS A 43 8.37 24.81 14.34
CA LYS A 43 7.83 23.81 13.39
C LYS A 43 8.71 22.56 13.34
N ALA A 44 10.03 22.71 13.29
CA ALA A 44 10.97 21.58 13.28
C ALA A 44 10.91 20.76 14.57
N VAL A 45 10.84 21.41 15.73
CA VAL A 45 10.69 20.74 17.03
C VAL A 45 9.37 19.97 17.10
N ASN A 46 8.28 20.58 16.67
CA ASN A 46 6.96 19.91 16.63
C ASN A 46 6.97 18.69 15.69
N ALA A 47 7.57 18.83 14.49
CA ALA A 47 7.71 17.71 13.55
C ALA A 47 8.53 16.56 14.14
N SER A 48 9.66 16.86 14.82
CA SER A 48 10.49 15.85 15.50
C SER A 48 9.73 15.14 16.63
N LYS A 49 8.98 15.89 17.44
CA LYS A 49 8.14 15.31 18.51
C LYS A 49 7.04 14.39 17.94
N MET A 50 6.38 14.83 16.88
CA MET A 50 5.35 14.02 16.21
C MET A 50 5.95 12.75 15.61
N LYS A 51 7.14 12.80 15.00
CA LYS A 51 7.85 11.63 14.49
C LYS A 51 8.18 10.62 15.61
N SER A 52 8.61 11.10 16.78
CA SER A 52 8.88 10.25 17.94
C SER A 52 7.60 9.57 18.48
N LEU A 53 6.50 10.30 18.59
CA LEU A 53 5.20 9.76 18.98
C LEU A 53 4.70 8.72 17.98
N PHE A 54 4.89 8.97 16.68
CA PHE A 54 4.56 8.02 15.62
C PHE A 54 5.31 6.69 15.78
N LEU A 55 6.63 6.74 15.97
CA LEU A 55 7.45 5.52 16.16
C LEU A 55 7.02 4.74 17.42
N ALA A 56 6.69 5.44 18.50
CA ALA A 56 6.18 4.81 19.71
C ALA A 56 4.84 4.12 19.48
N ASN A 57 3.90 4.79 18.80
CA ASN A 57 2.59 4.23 18.46
C ASN A 57 2.74 3.04 17.50
N MET A 58 3.61 3.13 16.48
CA MET A 58 3.87 2.03 15.55
C MET A 58 4.43 0.79 16.26
N SER A 59 5.35 1.01 17.23
CA SER A 59 5.87 -0.10 18.04
C SER A 59 4.77 -0.82 18.82
N HIS A 60 3.81 -0.08 19.37
CA HIS A 60 2.65 -0.65 20.05
C HIS A 60 1.73 -1.41 19.09
N GLU A 61 1.44 -0.80 17.94
CA GLU A 61 0.55 -1.35 16.91
C GLU A 61 1.12 -2.60 16.21
N ILE A 62 2.44 -2.72 16.12
CA ILE A 62 3.14 -3.94 15.68
C ILE A 62 3.07 -5.01 16.76
N ARG A 63 3.27 -4.66 18.03
CA ARG A 63 3.32 -5.61 19.15
C ARG A 63 1.98 -6.32 19.36
N THR A 64 0.87 -5.59 19.23
CA THR A 64 -0.48 -6.14 19.49
C THR A 64 -0.82 -7.33 18.59
N PRO A 65 -0.78 -7.23 17.24
CA PRO A 65 -1.01 -8.37 16.37
C PRO A 65 0.06 -9.45 16.51
N LEU A 66 1.32 -9.08 16.75
CA LEU A 66 2.41 -10.05 16.96
C LEU A 66 2.16 -10.91 18.19
N ASN A 67 1.78 -10.31 19.32
CA ASN A 67 1.43 -11.05 20.54
C ASN A 67 0.21 -11.96 20.35
N ALA A 68 -0.78 -11.51 19.55
CA ALA A 68 -1.93 -12.36 19.23
C ALA A 68 -1.51 -13.56 18.36
N ILE A 69 -0.70 -13.34 17.31
CA ILE A 69 -0.15 -14.42 16.48
C ILE A 69 0.63 -15.41 17.35
N GLU A 70 1.56 -14.94 18.19
CA GLU A 70 2.35 -15.78 19.06
C GLU A 70 1.47 -16.58 20.05
N GLY A 71 0.55 -15.90 20.74
CA GLY A 71 -0.33 -16.53 21.72
C GLY A 71 -1.22 -17.61 21.12
N PHE A 72 -1.93 -17.28 20.03
CA PHE A 72 -2.84 -18.24 19.39
C PHE A 72 -2.10 -19.35 18.64
N SER A 73 -0.86 -19.13 18.16
CA SER A 73 -0.04 -20.18 17.59
C SER A 73 0.34 -21.25 18.62
N ARG A 74 0.63 -20.87 19.86
CA ARG A 74 0.88 -21.82 20.97
C ARG A 74 -0.37 -22.63 21.29
N VAL A 75 -1.50 -21.96 21.49
CA VAL A 75 -2.78 -22.62 21.82
C VAL A 75 -3.24 -23.55 20.69
N LEU A 76 -3.00 -23.17 19.42
CA LEU A 76 -3.32 -23.97 18.23
C LEU A 76 -2.65 -25.36 18.26
N VAL A 77 -1.40 -25.43 18.76
CA VAL A 77 -0.63 -26.69 18.86
C VAL A 77 -1.19 -27.59 19.98
N GLU A 78 -1.65 -26.99 21.07
CA GLU A 78 -2.16 -27.71 22.26
C GLU A 78 -3.64 -28.10 22.16
N THR A 79 -4.37 -27.60 21.16
CA THR A 79 -5.81 -27.80 21.01
C THR A 79 -6.12 -29.02 20.14
N ASP A 80 -6.90 -29.97 20.67
CA ASP A 80 -7.36 -31.17 19.94
C ASP A 80 -8.63 -30.93 19.11
N SER A 81 -9.44 -29.93 19.49
CA SER A 81 -10.69 -29.57 18.77
C SER A 81 -10.41 -28.96 17.42
N GLN A 82 -10.89 -29.59 16.34
CA GLN A 82 -10.75 -29.08 14.98
C GLN A 82 -11.48 -27.72 14.79
N GLU A 83 -12.63 -27.53 15.45
CA GLU A 83 -13.38 -26.27 15.39
C GLU A 83 -12.61 -25.12 16.05
N ASP A 84 -11.99 -25.34 17.20
CA ASP A 84 -11.20 -24.33 17.88
C ASP A 84 -9.90 -24.04 17.14
N ARG A 85 -9.27 -25.07 16.52
CA ARG A 85 -8.12 -24.89 15.63
C ARG A 85 -8.42 -23.94 14.47
N MET A 86 -9.59 -24.10 13.84
CA MET A 86 -10.01 -23.21 12.75
C MET A 86 -10.23 -21.78 13.26
N LYS A 87 -10.87 -21.58 14.41
CA LYS A 87 -11.05 -20.26 15.02
C LYS A 87 -9.70 -19.58 15.33
N PHE A 88 -8.75 -20.32 15.91
CA PHE A 88 -7.42 -19.78 16.23
C PHE A 88 -6.64 -19.45 14.95
N TYR A 89 -6.72 -20.29 13.94
CA TYR A 89 -6.12 -20.00 12.63
C TYR A 89 -6.68 -18.71 12.00
N GLU A 90 -7.98 -18.51 12.00
CA GLU A 90 -8.62 -17.28 11.52
C GLU A 90 -8.15 -16.03 12.27
N ILE A 91 -7.96 -16.14 13.60
CA ILE A 91 -7.43 -15.05 14.41
C ILE A 91 -5.97 -14.76 14.03
N ILE A 92 -5.14 -15.78 13.85
CA ILE A 92 -3.74 -15.64 13.42
C ILE A 92 -3.69 -14.99 12.03
N GLU A 93 -4.46 -15.50 11.06
CA GLU A 93 -4.52 -14.97 9.69
C GLU A 93 -4.96 -13.50 9.68
N SER A 94 -6.00 -13.16 10.44
CA SER A 94 -6.50 -11.79 10.55
C SER A 94 -5.43 -10.83 11.09
N ASN A 95 -4.71 -11.23 12.15
CA ASN A 95 -3.65 -10.41 12.74
C ASN A 95 -2.42 -10.30 11.84
N ASN A 96 -2.07 -11.36 11.11
CA ASN A 96 -1.00 -11.33 10.10
C ASN A 96 -1.32 -10.36 8.96
N ASN A 97 -2.54 -10.42 8.42
CA ASN A 97 -3.00 -9.49 7.38
C ASN A 97 -2.98 -8.02 7.88
N ARG A 98 -3.35 -7.81 9.16
CA ARG A 98 -3.27 -6.50 9.80
C ARG A 98 -1.83 -6.00 9.89
N LEU A 99 -0.90 -6.84 10.32
CA LEU A 99 0.52 -6.50 10.43
C LEU A 99 1.13 -6.15 9.06
N GLN A 100 0.81 -6.93 8.02
CA GLN A 100 1.25 -6.64 6.66
C GLN A 100 0.73 -5.31 6.13
N SER A 101 -0.55 -5.00 6.37
CA SER A 101 -1.12 -3.70 5.99
C SER A 101 -0.35 -2.55 6.65
N LEU A 102 -0.06 -2.66 7.95
CA LEU A 102 0.70 -1.68 8.71
C LEU A 102 2.12 -1.48 8.16
N VAL A 103 2.84 -2.57 7.88
CA VAL A 103 4.19 -2.51 7.31
C VAL A 103 4.17 -1.82 5.95
N ASN A 104 3.21 -2.14 5.08
CA ASN A 104 3.08 -1.51 3.77
C ASN A 104 2.76 -0.01 3.88
N GLU A 105 1.90 0.41 4.82
CA GLU A 105 1.60 1.81 5.08
C GLU A 105 2.84 2.59 5.56
N ILE A 106 3.68 2.00 6.43
CA ILE A 106 4.94 2.60 6.90
C ILE A 106 5.93 2.74 5.74
N LEU A 107 6.07 1.71 4.90
CA LEU A 107 6.96 1.74 3.74
C LEU A 107 6.52 2.79 2.71
N ASP A 108 5.21 2.88 2.44
CA ASP A 108 4.68 3.91 1.56
C ASP A 108 4.94 5.31 2.11
N LEU A 109 4.75 5.53 3.42
CA LEU A 109 5.05 6.82 4.05
C LEU A 109 6.54 7.16 3.96
N SER A 110 7.42 6.20 4.20
CA SER A 110 8.88 6.39 4.08
C SER A 110 9.29 6.81 2.67
N ARG A 111 8.69 6.19 1.63
CA ARG A 111 8.90 6.57 0.22
C ARG A 111 8.36 7.96 -0.12
N VAL A 112 7.29 8.37 0.56
CA VAL A 112 6.77 9.75 0.46
C VAL A 112 7.76 10.75 1.03
N GLU A 113 8.26 10.50 2.25
CA GLU A 113 9.20 11.40 2.93
C GLU A 113 10.53 11.53 2.18
N SER A 114 11.02 10.43 1.55
CA SER A 114 12.25 10.45 0.72
C SER A 114 12.03 11.07 -0.68
N GLY A 115 10.79 11.38 -1.06
CA GLY A 115 10.46 11.90 -2.39
C GLY A 115 10.51 10.84 -3.50
N GLU A 116 10.72 9.57 -3.18
CA GLU A 116 10.93 8.46 -4.12
C GLU A 116 9.63 7.89 -4.74
N ILE A 117 8.47 8.43 -4.38
CA ILE A 117 7.24 8.00 -5.04
C ILE A 117 7.22 8.47 -6.50
N VAL A 118 7.45 7.54 -7.40
CA VAL A 118 7.26 7.70 -8.84
C VAL A 118 5.82 7.29 -9.18
N MET A 119 5.05 8.21 -9.78
CA MET A 119 3.71 7.91 -10.29
C MET A 119 3.81 7.27 -11.67
N LYS A 120 3.23 6.09 -11.84
CA LYS A 120 3.21 5.35 -13.11
C LYS A 120 1.86 5.54 -13.78
N LYS A 121 1.69 6.66 -14.50
CA LYS A 121 0.47 6.95 -15.23
C LYS A 121 0.31 6.01 -16.43
N SER A 122 -0.89 5.47 -16.60
CA SER A 122 -1.31 4.67 -17.75
C SER A 122 -2.77 4.97 -18.08
N VAL A 123 -3.15 4.71 -19.32
CA VAL A 123 -4.56 4.84 -19.74
C VAL A 123 -5.36 3.73 -19.03
N THR A 124 -6.26 4.14 -18.15
CA THR A 124 -7.03 3.24 -17.27
C THR A 124 -8.52 3.41 -17.57
N ASP A 125 -9.24 2.30 -17.81
CA ASP A 125 -10.71 2.31 -17.83
C ASP A 125 -11.23 2.39 -16.38
N LEU A 126 -11.90 3.49 -16.06
CA LEU A 126 -12.40 3.72 -14.72
C LEU A 126 -13.54 2.76 -14.35
N ASN A 127 -14.32 2.27 -15.31
CA ASN A 127 -15.37 1.30 -15.01
C ASN A 127 -14.79 -0.06 -14.60
N GLU A 128 -13.71 -0.50 -15.25
CA GLU A 128 -12.99 -1.73 -14.86
C GLU A 128 -12.32 -1.57 -13.49
N LEU A 129 -11.68 -0.43 -13.25
CA LEU A 129 -11.08 -0.12 -11.95
C LEU A 129 -12.12 -0.16 -10.81
N PHE A 130 -13.27 0.51 -11.01
CA PHE A 130 -14.32 0.57 -9.98
C PHE A 130 -15.03 -0.78 -9.80
N ALA A 131 -15.15 -1.59 -10.84
CA ALA A 131 -15.63 -2.96 -10.72
C ALA A 131 -14.66 -3.81 -9.87
N SER A 132 -13.36 -3.65 -10.05
CA SER A 132 -12.33 -4.32 -9.24
C SER A 132 -12.39 -3.88 -7.77
N ILE A 133 -12.55 -2.58 -7.50
CA ILE A 133 -12.75 -2.04 -6.14
C ILE A 133 -14.02 -2.65 -5.51
N LYS A 134 -15.13 -2.72 -6.24
CA LYS A 134 -16.36 -3.36 -5.76
C LYS A 134 -16.14 -4.81 -5.35
N ASN A 135 -15.42 -5.57 -6.16
CA ASN A 135 -15.10 -6.97 -5.88
C ASN A 135 -14.19 -7.12 -4.64
N LEU A 136 -13.22 -6.21 -4.45
CA LEU A 136 -12.33 -6.21 -3.29
C LEU A 136 -13.08 -6.08 -1.95
N PHE A 137 -14.17 -5.31 -1.92
CA PHE A 137 -14.94 -5.06 -0.72
C PHE A 137 -16.21 -5.94 -0.59
N LYS A 138 -16.56 -6.73 -1.59
CA LYS A 138 -17.78 -7.57 -1.61
C LYS A 138 -17.92 -8.47 -0.38
N PHE A 139 -16.80 -9.05 0.09
CA PHE A 139 -16.78 -9.98 1.23
C PHE A 139 -16.34 -9.29 2.55
N ARG A 140 -15.91 -8.03 2.48
CA ARG A 140 -15.49 -7.25 3.66
C ARG A 140 -16.59 -6.36 4.22
N CYS A 141 -17.63 -6.12 3.41
CA CYS A 141 -18.77 -5.29 3.79
C CYS A 141 -19.75 -6.12 4.62
N PRO A 142 -20.07 -5.74 5.88
CA PRO A 142 -21.08 -6.41 6.66
C PRO A 142 -22.47 -6.29 6.00
N ASP A 143 -23.35 -7.26 6.24
CA ASP A 143 -24.73 -7.23 5.71
C ASP A 143 -25.54 -6.02 6.18
N SER A 144 -25.14 -5.42 7.30
CA SER A 144 -25.75 -4.19 7.87
C SER A 144 -25.39 -2.91 7.11
N VAL A 145 -24.43 -2.95 6.17
CA VAL A 145 -23.93 -1.80 5.41
C VAL A 145 -24.11 -2.04 3.92
N LYS A 146 -24.79 -1.12 3.24
CA LYS A 146 -24.96 -1.19 1.78
C LYS A 146 -23.82 -0.46 1.09
N LEU A 147 -22.98 -1.19 0.36
CA LEU A 147 -21.91 -0.60 -0.44
C LEU A 147 -22.37 -0.41 -1.89
N GLU A 148 -22.46 0.83 -2.33
CA GLU A 148 -23.00 1.21 -3.65
C GLU A 148 -21.95 1.92 -4.50
N TRP A 149 -21.69 1.37 -5.68
CA TRP A 149 -20.96 2.09 -6.72
C TRP A 149 -21.94 2.87 -7.60
N LYS A 150 -21.81 4.20 -7.61
CA LYS A 150 -22.57 5.07 -8.51
C LYS A 150 -21.96 5.03 -9.90
N LYS A 151 -22.32 4.01 -10.69
CA LYS A 151 -21.80 3.82 -12.05
C LYS A 151 -22.28 4.96 -12.96
N PRO A 152 -21.39 5.66 -13.68
CA PRO A 152 -21.78 6.66 -14.68
C PRO A 152 -22.39 6.00 -15.93
N LEU A 153 -23.13 6.77 -16.72
CA LEU A 153 -23.77 6.30 -17.96
C LEU A 153 -22.78 6.03 -19.09
N MET A 154 -21.61 6.65 -19.06
CA MET A 154 -20.58 6.55 -20.10
C MET A 154 -19.31 5.94 -19.50
N SER A 155 -18.59 5.16 -20.30
CA SER A 155 -17.25 4.71 -19.96
C SER A 155 -16.28 5.89 -20.06
N VAL A 156 -15.36 5.97 -19.10
CA VAL A 156 -14.34 7.02 -19.03
C VAL A 156 -12.98 6.36 -18.94
N THR A 157 -12.10 6.68 -19.89
CA THR A 157 -10.68 6.35 -19.76
C THR A 157 -9.92 7.54 -19.22
N PHE A 158 -9.01 7.32 -18.31
CA PHE A 158 -8.27 8.35 -17.59
C PHE A 158 -6.78 8.00 -17.48
N ASN A 159 -5.91 8.94 -17.81
CA ASN A 159 -4.47 8.76 -17.70
C ASN A 159 -4.02 8.97 -16.26
N THR A 160 -3.94 7.88 -15.50
CA THR A 160 -3.64 7.91 -14.06
C THR A 160 -2.83 6.68 -13.63
N ASP A 161 -2.36 6.68 -12.40
CA ASP A 161 -1.81 5.50 -11.74
C ASP A 161 -2.96 4.70 -11.09
N ALA A 162 -3.39 3.63 -11.76
CA ALA A 162 -4.50 2.78 -11.34
C ALA A 162 -4.29 2.18 -9.93
N ASN A 163 -3.06 1.78 -9.59
CA ASN A 163 -2.74 1.18 -8.30
C ASN A 163 -2.84 2.21 -7.17
N ARG A 164 -2.32 3.42 -7.40
CA ARG A 164 -2.40 4.52 -6.42
C ARG A 164 -3.83 5.02 -6.26
N LEU A 165 -4.59 5.09 -7.35
CA LEU A 165 -6.01 5.44 -7.29
C LEU A 165 -6.81 4.37 -6.51
N THR A 166 -6.56 3.09 -6.76
CA THR A 166 -7.14 1.98 -5.98
C THR A 166 -6.79 2.08 -4.50
N GLN A 167 -5.54 2.45 -4.17
CA GLN A 167 -5.08 2.64 -2.80
C GLN A 167 -5.84 3.76 -2.09
N VAL A 168 -6.06 4.91 -2.75
CA VAL A 168 -6.87 6.01 -2.20
C VAL A 168 -8.29 5.54 -1.89
N PHE A 169 -8.95 4.86 -2.85
CA PHE A 169 -10.30 4.34 -2.63
C PHE A 169 -10.35 3.28 -1.54
N SER A 170 -9.38 2.37 -1.49
CA SER A 170 -9.30 1.34 -0.45
C SER A 170 -9.19 1.95 0.95
N ASN A 171 -8.38 2.98 1.12
CA ASN A 171 -8.25 3.69 2.39
C ASN A 171 -9.55 4.42 2.77
N LEU A 172 -10.16 5.15 1.83
CA LEU A 172 -11.38 5.90 2.10
C LEU A 172 -12.58 4.97 2.39
N ILE A 173 -12.75 3.88 1.62
CA ILE A 173 -13.83 2.90 1.83
C ILE A 173 -13.62 2.13 3.14
N SER A 174 -12.38 1.73 3.47
CA SER A 174 -12.07 1.07 4.75
C SER A 174 -12.38 1.97 5.94
N ASN A 175 -12.05 3.28 5.85
CA ASN A 175 -12.43 4.25 6.86
C ASN A 175 -13.95 4.39 6.97
N ALA A 176 -14.66 4.49 5.85
CA ALA A 176 -16.10 4.57 5.82
C ALA A 176 -16.77 3.34 6.49
N LEU A 177 -16.30 2.12 6.17
CA LEU A 177 -16.78 0.86 6.78
C LEU A 177 -16.56 0.84 8.29
N LYS A 178 -15.41 1.34 8.76
CA LYS A 178 -15.07 1.40 10.18
C LYS A 178 -16.03 2.30 10.97
N HIS A 179 -16.45 3.42 10.37
CA HIS A 179 -17.27 4.43 11.04
C HIS A 179 -18.76 4.35 10.70
N THR A 180 -19.18 3.36 9.89
CA THR A 180 -20.58 3.12 9.52
C THR A 180 -20.99 1.71 9.94
N PRO A 181 -21.38 1.48 11.21
CA PRO A 181 -21.81 0.16 11.68
C PRO A 181 -23.10 -0.31 10.99
N THR A 182 -23.96 0.62 10.60
CA THR A 182 -25.22 0.40 9.85
C THR A 182 -25.45 1.54 8.89
N GLY A 183 -26.02 1.28 7.71
CA GLY A 183 -26.34 2.32 6.72
C GLY A 183 -25.78 2.07 5.34
N SER A 184 -25.21 3.09 4.71
CA SER A 184 -24.73 2.97 3.33
C SER A 184 -23.42 3.73 3.09
N ILE A 185 -22.61 3.16 2.18
CA ILE A 185 -21.40 3.79 1.64
C ILE A 185 -21.58 3.87 0.13
N THR A 186 -21.52 5.08 -0.41
CA THR A 186 -21.63 5.34 -1.85
C THR A 186 -20.32 5.91 -2.36
N TYR A 187 -19.79 5.38 -3.45
CA TYR A 187 -18.57 5.87 -4.06
C TYR A 187 -18.70 5.95 -5.60
N GLY A 188 -17.87 6.76 -6.21
CA GLY A 188 -17.95 6.96 -7.65
C GLY A 188 -17.08 8.11 -8.13
N TYR A 189 -17.33 8.51 -9.38
CA TYR A 189 -16.66 9.66 -10.00
C TYR A 189 -17.62 10.42 -10.90
N GLN A 190 -17.28 11.67 -11.20
CA GLN A 190 -17.95 12.50 -12.19
C GLN A 190 -16.94 13.40 -12.91
N VAL A 191 -17.16 13.62 -14.20
CA VAL A 191 -16.38 14.57 -14.97
C VAL A 191 -17.03 15.93 -14.82
N LEU A 192 -16.23 16.94 -14.49
CA LEU A 192 -16.65 18.32 -14.24
C LEU A 192 -16.08 19.25 -15.32
N ASP A 193 -16.57 20.49 -15.31
CA ASP A 193 -16.00 21.61 -16.06
C ASP A 193 -15.82 21.30 -17.55
N GLU A 194 -16.86 20.77 -18.19
CA GLU A 194 -16.89 20.42 -19.61
C GLU A 194 -15.76 19.45 -20.05
N GLY A 195 -15.27 18.63 -19.10
CA GLY A 195 -14.22 17.64 -19.38
C GLY A 195 -12.81 18.08 -19.01
N SER A 196 -12.63 19.16 -18.25
CA SER A 196 -11.30 19.60 -17.81
C SER A 196 -10.86 19.01 -16.47
N ARG A 197 -11.81 18.53 -15.66
CA ARG A 197 -11.57 17.98 -14.31
C ARG A 197 -12.40 16.73 -14.07
N ILE A 198 -11.85 15.83 -13.27
CA ILE A 198 -12.57 14.66 -12.75
C ILE A 198 -12.62 14.73 -11.23
N GLU A 199 -13.81 14.55 -10.67
CA GLU A 199 -14.03 14.45 -9.23
C GLU A 199 -14.36 13.01 -8.87
N PHE A 200 -13.71 12.53 -7.85
CA PHE A 200 -13.95 11.25 -7.20
C PHE A 200 -14.52 11.47 -5.81
N PHE A 201 -15.38 10.57 -5.34
CA PHE A 201 -15.98 10.71 -4.01
C PHE A 201 -16.21 9.37 -3.33
N VAL A 202 -16.16 9.40 -1.99
CA VAL A 202 -16.64 8.34 -1.10
C VAL A 202 -17.50 9.01 -0.04
N LYS A 203 -18.77 8.61 0.03
CA LYS A 203 -19.77 9.12 0.97
C LYS A 203 -20.24 8.00 1.88
N ASP A 204 -20.25 8.23 3.17
CA ASP A 204 -20.80 7.35 4.20
C ASP A 204 -21.95 8.00 4.96
N THR A 205 -22.74 7.18 5.63
CA THR A 205 -23.81 7.61 6.55
C THR A 205 -23.46 7.28 8.01
N GLY A 206 -22.18 7.32 8.35
CA GLY A 206 -21.66 6.92 9.65
C GLY A 206 -21.73 8.00 10.72
N SER A 207 -20.84 7.89 11.72
CA SER A 207 -20.81 8.79 12.89
C SER A 207 -20.52 10.26 12.55
N GLY A 208 -19.91 10.53 11.39
CA GLY A 208 -19.42 11.86 11.04
C GLY A 208 -18.17 12.27 11.83
N ILE A 209 -17.67 13.48 11.52
CA ILE A 209 -16.44 14.06 12.06
C ILE A 209 -16.76 15.42 12.65
N ALA A 210 -16.19 15.73 13.82
CA ALA A 210 -16.37 17.03 14.47
C ALA A 210 -15.72 18.17 13.66
N LYS A 211 -16.33 19.35 13.65
CA LYS A 211 -15.82 20.51 12.89
C LYS A 211 -14.38 20.90 13.28
N GLU A 212 -14.05 20.70 14.55
CA GLU A 212 -12.73 20.99 15.12
C GLU A 212 -11.63 20.08 14.57
N ASP A 213 -11.99 18.87 14.14
CA ASP A 213 -11.05 17.87 13.64
C ASP A 213 -10.88 17.94 12.11
N LEU A 214 -11.85 18.49 11.37
CA LEU A 214 -11.82 18.55 9.90
C LEU A 214 -10.55 19.18 9.33
N GLY A 215 -9.97 20.17 10.03
CA GLY A 215 -8.73 20.83 9.62
C GLY A 215 -7.48 19.95 9.74
N HIS A 216 -7.54 18.91 10.57
CA HIS A 216 -6.37 18.13 10.97
C HIS A 216 -6.36 16.67 10.51
N ILE A 217 -7.48 16.14 9.98
CA ILE A 217 -7.60 14.71 9.62
C ILE A 217 -6.64 14.26 8.52
N PHE A 218 -6.10 15.19 7.74
CA PHE A 218 -5.09 14.92 6.70
C PHE A 218 -3.66 15.21 7.15
N GLU A 219 -3.46 15.65 8.39
CA GLU A 219 -2.12 15.87 8.94
C GLU A 219 -1.51 14.55 9.36
N THR A 220 -0.25 14.37 9.04
CA THR A 220 0.51 13.18 9.41
C THR A 220 0.68 13.15 10.93
N TYR A 221 0.45 11.99 11.55
CA TYR A 221 0.68 11.76 12.99
C TYR A 221 -0.36 12.37 13.97
N VAL A 222 -1.49 12.86 13.50
CA VAL A 222 -2.55 13.37 14.38
C VAL A 222 -3.59 12.28 14.63
N SER A 223 -3.48 11.61 15.77
CA SER A 223 -4.55 10.78 16.33
C SER A 223 -4.90 11.38 17.70
N ARG A 224 -6.09 11.97 17.85
CA ARG A 224 -6.50 12.62 19.10
C ARG A 224 -7.06 11.68 20.16
N ASP A 225 -7.44 10.46 19.82
CA ASP A 225 -8.06 9.54 20.76
C ASP A 225 -7.13 8.35 21.08
N ALA A 226 -6.37 8.48 22.15
CA ALA A 226 -5.64 7.36 22.75
C ALA A 226 -6.55 6.26 23.32
N GLU A 227 -7.84 6.57 23.57
CA GLU A 227 -8.80 5.63 24.16
C GLU A 227 -9.75 4.98 23.15
N THR A 228 -9.95 5.55 21.95
CA THR A 228 -10.83 5.01 20.90
C THR A 228 -10.10 4.35 19.73
N THR A 229 -8.77 4.27 19.77
CA THR A 229 -7.93 3.64 18.72
C THR A 229 -8.09 2.12 18.63
N LYS A 230 -9.32 1.61 18.65
CA LYS A 230 -9.51 0.17 18.43
C LYS A 230 -9.18 -0.31 17.03
N ASN A 231 -9.01 0.57 16.00
CA ASN A 231 -8.78 0.06 14.63
C ASN A 231 -8.30 1.11 13.59
N GLY A 232 -7.19 1.81 13.75
CA GLY A 232 -6.65 2.63 12.62
C GLY A 232 -5.46 3.50 13.00
N TYR A 233 -4.43 3.50 12.16
CA TYR A 233 -3.09 4.05 12.43
C TYR A 233 -2.96 5.55 12.16
N GLY A 234 -4.03 6.22 11.71
CA GLY A 234 -3.99 7.65 11.32
C GLY A 234 -3.10 7.93 10.09
N LEU A 235 -2.68 6.89 9.35
CA LEU A 235 -1.80 7.01 8.19
C LEU A 235 -2.56 7.06 6.86
N GLY A 236 -3.73 6.44 6.79
CA GLY A 236 -4.47 6.29 5.54
C GLY A 236 -4.89 7.63 4.91
N LEU A 237 -5.43 8.57 5.68
CA LEU A 237 -5.88 9.87 5.16
C LEU A 237 -4.73 10.79 4.75
N PRO A 238 -3.65 10.96 5.55
CA PRO A 238 -2.44 11.64 5.10
C PRO A 238 -1.87 11.06 3.81
N LEU A 239 -1.78 9.73 3.69
CA LEU A 239 -1.30 9.06 2.50
C LEU A 239 -2.22 9.33 1.29
N CYS A 240 -3.55 9.33 1.46
CA CYS A 240 -4.50 9.71 0.42
C CYS A 240 -4.22 11.12 -0.10
N LYS A 241 -4.02 12.09 0.81
CA LYS A 241 -3.70 13.48 0.43
C LYS A 241 -2.43 13.57 -0.40
N ILE A 242 -1.37 12.91 0.04
CA ILE A 242 -0.08 12.93 -0.67
C ILE A 242 -0.19 12.28 -2.05
N ILE A 243 -0.87 11.13 -2.16
CA ILE A 243 -1.08 10.46 -3.46
C ILE A 243 -1.86 11.38 -4.40
N VAL A 244 -2.96 11.97 -3.93
CA VAL A 244 -3.80 12.88 -4.73
C VAL A 244 -3.01 14.12 -5.17
N GLU A 245 -2.23 14.74 -4.29
CA GLU A 245 -1.38 15.90 -4.60
C GLU A 245 -0.28 15.54 -5.62
N LYS A 246 0.33 14.36 -5.50
CA LYS A 246 1.32 13.85 -6.47
C LYS A 246 0.70 13.54 -7.84
N LEU A 247 -0.58 13.19 -7.89
CA LEU A 247 -1.34 13.05 -9.13
C LEU A 247 -1.80 14.40 -9.72
N GLY A 248 -1.49 15.51 -9.05
CA GLY A 248 -1.85 16.86 -9.47
C GLY A 248 -3.24 17.31 -9.02
N GLY A 249 -3.82 16.64 -8.04
CA GLY A 249 -5.16 16.89 -7.53
C GLY A 249 -5.22 17.56 -6.16
N THR A 250 -6.44 17.68 -5.66
CA THR A 250 -6.75 18.19 -4.31
C THR A 250 -7.78 17.29 -3.66
N ILE A 251 -7.69 17.06 -2.35
CA ILE A 251 -8.64 16.29 -1.55
C ILE A 251 -9.31 17.18 -0.52
N SER A 252 -10.58 16.95 -0.27
CA SER A 252 -11.41 17.67 0.71
C SER A 252 -12.37 16.73 1.42
N VAL A 253 -12.95 17.19 2.54
CA VAL A 253 -13.95 16.47 3.32
C VAL A 253 -15.05 17.41 3.75
N GLU A 254 -16.28 16.94 3.69
CA GLU A 254 -17.46 17.55 4.31
C GLU A 254 -18.05 16.51 5.25
N SER A 255 -18.33 16.90 6.50
CA SER A 255 -18.87 15.96 7.48
C SER A 255 -19.68 16.69 8.55
N GLU A 256 -20.68 16.00 9.09
CA GLU A 256 -21.49 16.44 10.21
C GLU A 256 -21.72 15.25 11.15
N ILE A 257 -21.54 15.46 12.46
CA ILE A 257 -21.74 14.42 13.48
C ILE A 257 -23.15 13.83 13.35
N GLY A 258 -23.24 12.51 13.26
CA GLY A 258 -24.49 11.76 13.14
C GLY A 258 -25.12 11.74 11.75
N LYS A 259 -24.51 12.42 10.75
CA LYS A 259 -25.00 12.41 9.35
C LYS A 259 -24.03 11.72 8.38
N GLY A 260 -22.80 11.44 8.83
CA GLY A 260 -21.75 10.83 8.02
C GLY A 260 -20.80 11.82 7.40
N SER A 261 -19.98 11.34 6.47
CA SER A 261 -18.93 12.12 5.82
C SER A 261 -18.95 11.93 4.31
N ILE A 262 -18.43 12.90 3.59
CA ILE A 262 -18.12 12.79 2.16
C ILE A 262 -16.72 13.30 1.90
N PHE A 263 -15.87 12.39 1.46
CA PHE A 263 -14.53 12.70 0.98
C PHE A 263 -14.59 12.89 -0.53
N ARG A 264 -14.05 14.01 -1.03
CA ARG A 264 -13.94 14.32 -2.45
C ARG A 264 -12.48 14.58 -2.81
N PHE A 265 -12.06 14.12 -3.98
CA PHE A 265 -10.80 14.54 -4.54
C PHE A 265 -10.93 14.81 -6.04
N CYS A 266 -10.34 15.92 -6.47
CA CYS A 266 -10.42 16.41 -7.83
C CYS A 266 -9.05 16.37 -8.46
N MET A 267 -8.97 15.94 -9.73
CA MET A 267 -7.74 15.92 -10.51
C MET A 267 -7.97 16.55 -11.90
N PRO A 268 -6.93 17.10 -12.56
CA PRO A 268 -7.01 17.44 -13.96
C PRO A 268 -7.40 16.22 -14.78
N PHE A 269 -8.34 16.34 -15.70
CA PHE A 269 -8.81 15.22 -16.50
C PHE A 269 -8.05 15.15 -17.83
N GLU A 270 -7.21 14.15 -17.98
CA GLU A 270 -6.49 13.80 -19.20
C GLU A 270 -7.02 12.44 -19.68
N GLY A 271 -8.20 12.44 -20.31
CA GLY A 271 -8.87 11.20 -20.68
C GLY A 271 -9.89 11.38 -21.80
N THR A 272 -10.60 10.31 -22.12
CA THR A 272 -11.68 10.33 -23.10
C THR A 272 -12.98 9.82 -22.49
N ILE A 273 -14.10 10.43 -22.90
CA ILE A 273 -15.43 9.99 -22.54
C ILE A 273 -15.97 9.21 -23.74
N GLY A 274 -16.09 7.88 -23.60
CA GLY A 274 -16.54 7.00 -24.69
C GLY A 274 -18.06 6.83 -24.71
N GLY A 275 -18.61 6.50 -25.89
CA GLY A 275 -20.02 6.10 -26.02
C GLY A 275 -20.27 4.65 -25.54
N LYS A 276 -21.53 4.38 -25.22
CA LYS A 276 -22.13 3.17 -24.65
C LYS A 276 -21.30 1.87 -24.63
N ASP A 277 -21.21 1.30 -23.43
CA ASP A 277 -20.68 -0.06 -23.15
C ASP A 277 -21.11 -1.10 -24.19
N THR A 278 -20.19 -1.59 -24.98
CA THR A 278 -20.31 -2.89 -25.64
C THR A 278 -19.84 -3.93 -24.62
N GLN A 279 -20.80 -4.61 -23.99
CA GLN A 279 -20.55 -5.73 -23.11
C GLN A 279 -19.75 -6.81 -23.86
N LYS A 280 -18.47 -6.96 -23.51
CA LYS A 280 -17.76 -8.23 -23.67
C LYS A 280 -17.80 -8.95 -22.33
N SER A 281 -18.80 -9.79 -22.18
CA SER A 281 -18.90 -10.77 -21.11
C SER A 281 -17.86 -11.84 -21.32
N THR A 282 -16.80 -11.81 -20.52
CA THR A 282 -15.93 -12.97 -20.31
C THR A 282 -16.38 -13.62 -19.01
N THR A 283 -17.22 -14.62 -19.17
CA THR A 283 -17.70 -15.46 -18.07
C THR A 283 -16.59 -16.42 -17.68
N THR A 284 -15.86 -16.10 -16.62
CA THR A 284 -15.01 -17.09 -15.94
C THR A 284 -15.88 -17.75 -14.87
N GLN A 285 -16.40 -18.92 -15.19
CA GLN A 285 -17.08 -19.78 -14.23
C GLN A 285 -16.06 -20.38 -13.27
N ASN A 286 -16.06 -19.90 -12.02
CA ASN A 286 -15.40 -20.57 -10.92
C ASN A 286 -16.22 -21.81 -10.52
N ASN A 287 -15.81 -22.97 -11.02
CA ASN A 287 -16.24 -24.26 -10.49
C ASN A 287 -15.43 -24.58 -9.22
N MET A 288 -16.04 -24.36 -8.05
CA MET A 288 -15.56 -24.98 -6.81
C MET A 288 -15.73 -26.49 -6.92
N ARG A 289 -14.68 -27.22 -7.22
CA ARG A 289 -14.60 -28.66 -7.01
C ARG A 289 -13.89 -28.94 -5.70
N THR A 290 -14.61 -29.55 -4.79
CA THR A 290 -14.09 -30.15 -3.56
C THR A 290 -13.07 -31.23 -3.93
N ILE A 291 -11.80 -31.01 -3.64
CA ILE A 291 -10.74 -31.98 -3.92
C ILE A 291 -10.68 -32.97 -2.77
N ARG A 292 -11.15 -34.19 -3.00
CA ARG A 292 -10.86 -35.34 -2.14
C ARG A 292 -9.42 -35.80 -2.38
N ILE A 293 -8.63 -35.76 -1.34
CA ILE A 293 -7.24 -36.24 -1.37
C ILE A 293 -7.28 -37.77 -1.14
N SER A 294 -7.10 -38.54 -2.20
CA SER A 294 -6.76 -39.94 -2.08
C SER A 294 -5.85 -40.36 -3.26
N GLY A 295 -4.66 -40.81 -2.94
CA GLY A 295 -3.73 -41.40 -3.91
C GLY A 295 -2.34 -41.52 -3.33
N ARG A 296 -1.91 -42.75 -2.93
CA ARG A 296 -0.51 -43.11 -2.74
C ARG A 296 0.17 -43.04 -4.11
N THR A 297 1.10 -42.14 -4.29
CA THR A 297 1.95 -42.08 -5.48
C THR A 297 3.24 -42.89 -5.24
N ASP A 298 3.60 -43.72 -6.21
CA ASP A 298 4.89 -44.44 -6.22
C ASP A 298 6.05 -43.43 -6.30
N GLU A 299 6.98 -43.48 -5.36
CA GLU A 299 8.15 -42.57 -5.26
C GLU A 299 9.06 -42.56 -6.48
N ARG A 300 8.95 -43.53 -7.39
CA ARG A 300 9.83 -43.69 -8.55
C ARG A 300 9.50 -42.77 -9.73
N ASN A 301 8.38 -42.04 -9.70
CA ASN A 301 7.91 -41.20 -10.80
C ASN A 301 7.43 -39.81 -10.36
N MET A 302 7.94 -39.32 -9.21
CA MET A 302 7.59 -37.98 -8.74
C MET A 302 8.35 -36.93 -9.53
N LYS A 303 7.62 -35.93 -10.04
CA LYS A 303 8.21 -34.75 -10.68
C LYS A 303 9.10 -33.98 -9.70
N LYS A 304 10.20 -33.43 -10.20
CA LYS A 304 11.19 -32.68 -9.44
C LYS A 304 10.92 -31.19 -9.52
N ILE A 305 10.87 -30.51 -8.37
CA ILE A 305 10.77 -29.07 -8.30
C ILE A 305 12.01 -28.51 -7.60
N LEU A 306 12.75 -27.66 -8.28
CA LEU A 306 13.82 -26.87 -7.69
C LEU A 306 13.24 -25.63 -7.02
N VAL A 307 13.52 -25.47 -5.73
CA VAL A 307 13.08 -24.32 -4.91
C VAL A 307 14.31 -23.50 -4.53
N ALA A 308 14.48 -22.36 -5.19
CA ALA A 308 15.54 -21.40 -4.87
C ALA A 308 14.99 -20.40 -3.84
N GLU A 309 15.43 -20.53 -2.59
CA GLU A 309 14.95 -19.77 -1.44
C GLU A 309 16.03 -19.75 -0.35
N ASP A 310 16.50 -18.58 0.01
CA ASP A 310 17.55 -18.38 1.02
C ASP A 310 17.03 -18.52 2.46
N GLU A 311 15.77 -18.13 2.69
CA GLU A 311 15.11 -18.16 4.01
C GLU A 311 14.58 -19.55 4.35
N ASP A 312 15.05 -20.15 5.45
CA ASP A 312 14.64 -21.49 5.88
C ASP A 312 13.14 -21.62 6.12
N SER A 313 12.53 -20.60 6.72
CA SER A 313 11.09 -20.57 7.03
C SER A 313 10.23 -20.63 5.77
N ASN A 314 10.60 -19.90 4.73
CA ASN A 314 9.91 -19.86 3.45
C ASN A 314 10.05 -21.21 2.72
N TYR A 315 11.26 -21.78 2.72
CA TYR A 315 11.50 -23.09 2.13
C TYR A 315 10.69 -24.19 2.84
N GLU A 316 10.69 -24.22 4.18
CA GLU A 316 9.93 -25.23 4.94
C GLU A 316 8.42 -25.12 4.66
N LEU A 317 7.87 -23.92 4.47
CA LEU A 317 6.47 -23.76 4.06
C LEU A 317 6.21 -24.44 2.70
N VAL A 318 7.03 -24.15 1.69
CA VAL A 318 6.92 -24.77 0.35
C VAL A 318 7.06 -26.29 0.46
N LYS A 319 8.01 -26.76 1.24
CA LYS A 319 8.28 -28.18 1.47
C LYS A 319 7.10 -28.90 2.11
N ILE A 320 6.51 -28.37 3.19
CA ILE A 320 5.33 -28.95 3.85
C ILE A 320 4.17 -29.10 2.86
N VAL A 321 3.98 -28.12 1.98
CA VAL A 321 2.87 -28.11 1.00
C VAL A 321 3.10 -29.10 -0.14
N LEU A 322 4.33 -29.19 -0.67
CA LEU A 322 4.59 -29.88 -1.94
C LEU A 322 5.26 -31.26 -1.79
N GLN A 323 6.01 -31.55 -0.71
CA GLN A 323 6.79 -32.79 -0.54
C GLN A 323 5.98 -34.10 -0.62
N LYS A 324 4.66 -34.05 -0.39
CA LYS A 324 3.79 -35.24 -0.47
C LYS A 324 3.52 -35.67 -1.90
N ARG A 325 3.80 -34.81 -2.89
CA ARG A 325 3.45 -35.03 -4.31
C ARG A 325 4.65 -34.87 -5.24
N TYR A 326 5.67 -34.11 -4.86
CA TYR A 326 6.81 -33.74 -5.69
C TYR A 326 8.12 -33.99 -4.94
N LYS A 327 9.17 -34.30 -5.69
CA LYS A 327 10.54 -34.35 -5.18
C LYS A 327 11.09 -32.92 -5.16
N LEU A 328 11.44 -32.39 -3.99
CA LEU A 328 11.96 -31.05 -3.84
C LEU A 328 13.49 -31.05 -3.75
N ILE A 329 14.09 -30.11 -4.45
CA ILE A 329 15.52 -29.80 -4.43
C ILE A 329 15.63 -28.35 -3.98
N ARG A 330 16.54 -28.05 -3.03
CA ARG A 330 16.73 -26.69 -2.54
C ARG A 330 17.99 -26.08 -3.09
N ALA A 331 17.93 -24.80 -3.50
CA ALA A 331 19.04 -23.90 -3.71
C ALA A 331 18.95 -22.72 -2.73
N HIS A 332 20.05 -22.28 -2.14
CA HIS A 332 20.10 -21.17 -1.18
C HIS A 332 20.42 -19.82 -1.82
N ASN A 333 20.79 -19.81 -3.08
CA ASN A 333 21.10 -18.62 -3.86
C ASN A 333 20.96 -18.91 -5.36
N GLY A 334 21.11 -17.86 -6.19
CA GLY A 334 20.99 -18.01 -7.64
C GLY A 334 22.07 -18.85 -8.28
N ILE A 335 23.30 -18.89 -7.73
CA ILE A 335 24.41 -19.70 -8.26
C ILE A 335 24.11 -21.19 -8.07
N GLU A 336 23.67 -21.56 -6.87
CA GLU A 336 23.25 -22.94 -6.60
C GLU A 336 22.05 -23.34 -7.47
N ALA A 337 21.10 -22.41 -7.71
CA ALA A 337 19.94 -22.68 -8.55
C ALA A 337 20.36 -23.00 -10.01
N VAL A 338 21.32 -22.29 -10.58
CA VAL A 338 21.88 -22.57 -11.91
C VAL A 338 22.55 -23.93 -11.93
N THR A 339 23.42 -24.22 -10.97
CA THR A 339 24.16 -25.48 -10.88
C THR A 339 23.21 -26.69 -10.73
N LEU A 340 22.24 -26.58 -9.79
CA LEU A 340 21.29 -27.66 -9.56
C LEU A 340 20.29 -27.82 -10.70
N ASN A 341 20.01 -26.80 -11.49
CA ASN A 341 19.22 -26.95 -12.71
C ASN A 341 19.97 -27.80 -13.75
N GLU A 342 21.29 -27.61 -13.91
CA GLU A 342 22.09 -28.39 -14.83
C GLU A 342 22.30 -29.84 -14.35
N ASP A 343 22.47 -30.07 -13.05
CA ASP A 343 22.79 -31.40 -12.50
C ASP A 343 21.53 -32.28 -12.34
N GLU A 344 20.43 -31.67 -11.87
CA GLU A 344 19.22 -32.40 -11.44
C GLU A 344 18.09 -32.41 -12.47
N HIS A 345 18.14 -31.54 -13.48
CA HIS A 345 17.10 -31.37 -14.50
C HIS A 345 15.70 -31.35 -13.93
N PRO A 346 15.33 -30.29 -13.15
CA PRO A 346 14.00 -30.20 -12.54
C PRO A 346 12.90 -29.99 -13.58
N ASP A 347 11.70 -30.50 -13.31
CA ASP A 347 10.53 -30.30 -14.15
C ASP A 347 9.96 -28.87 -14.01
N MET A 348 10.31 -28.15 -12.92
CA MET A 348 9.86 -26.79 -12.64
C MET A 348 10.78 -26.12 -11.61
N ILE A 349 10.87 -24.81 -11.66
CA ILE A 349 11.64 -24.00 -10.70
C ILE A 349 10.74 -22.97 -10.02
N LEU A 350 10.75 -22.93 -8.70
CA LEU A 350 10.24 -21.84 -7.88
C LEU A 350 11.43 -20.97 -7.48
N MET A 351 11.49 -19.74 -7.98
CA MET A 351 12.66 -18.87 -7.89
C MET A 351 12.35 -17.61 -7.06
N ASP A 352 12.95 -17.48 -5.89
CA ASP A 352 12.94 -16.18 -5.20
C ASP A 352 13.75 -15.15 -5.99
N ILE A 353 13.20 -13.96 -6.15
CA ILE A 353 13.90 -12.86 -6.84
C ILE A 353 15.06 -12.33 -6.01
N ARG A 354 14.89 -12.26 -4.68
CA ARG A 354 15.89 -11.66 -3.79
C ARG A 354 16.66 -12.73 -3.02
N MET A 355 17.84 -13.03 -3.47
CA MET A 355 18.75 -13.96 -2.82
C MET A 355 20.17 -13.36 -2.77
N PRO A 356 21.00 -13.79 -1.80
CA PRO A 356 22.40 -13.39 -1.73
C PRO A 356 23.21 -13.92 -2.93
N GLU A 357 24.38 -13.36 -3.16
CA GLU A 357 25.38 -13.74 -4.18
C GLU A 357 24.88 -13.50 -5.62
N MET A 358 23.82 -14.17 -6.05
CA MET A 358 23.15 -14.00 -7.33
C MET A 358 21.64 -13.93 -7.10
N ASN A 359 21.00 -12.87 -7.59
CA ASN A 359 19.55 -12.73 -7.51
C ASN A 359 18.83 -13.68 -8.48
N GLY A 360 17.54 -13.95 -8.21
CA GLY A 360 16.77 -14.91 -8.99
C GLY A 360 16.51 -14.50 -10.44
N LEU A 361 16.51 -13.20 -10.77
CA LEU A 361 16.33 -12.75 -12.15
C LEU A 361 17.57 -13.05 -13.01
N ASP A 362 18.76 -12.82 -12.46
CA ASP A 362 20.01 -13.13 -13.14
C ASP A 362 20.19 -14.65 -13.28
N ALA A 363 19.85 -15.42 -12.24
CA ALA A 363 19.82 -16.88 -12.29
C ALA A 363 18.85 -17.39 -13.37
N THR A 364 17.64 -16.80 -13.46
CA THR A 364 16.64 -17.18 -14.46
C THR A 364 17.13 -16.92 -15.88
N ARG A 365 17.81 -15.79 -16.16
CA ARG A 365 18.39 -15.53 -17.49
C ARG A 365 19.37 -16.62 -17.90
N ILE A 366 20.28 -16.99 -17.01
CA ILE A 366 21.27 -18.05 -17.27
C ILE A 366 20.57 -19.41 -17.48
N ILE A 367 19.62 -19.76 -16.61
CA ILE A 367 18.87 -21.02 -16.73
C ILE A 367 18.12 -21.08 -18.06
N LYS A 368 17.49 -20.01 -18.49
CA LYS A 368 16.71 -19.95 -19.73
C LYS A 368 17.57 -19.97 -21.01
N GLU A 369 18.85 -19.63 -20.93
CA GLU A 369 19.82 -19.83 -22.04
C GLU A 369 20.11 -21.32 -22.30
N VAL A 370 20.09 -22.15 -21.23
CA VAL A 370 20.43 -23.58 -21.30
C VAL A 370 19.19 -24.48 -21.31
N SER A 371 18.16 -24.11 -20.51
CA SER A 371 16.96 -24.89 -20.27
C SER A 371 15.70 -24.07 -20.59
N THR A 372 15.45 -23.76 -21.86
CA THR A 372 14.33 -22.92 -22.33
C THR A 372 12.95 -23.45 -21.93
N ASP A 373 12.80 -24.78 -21.88
CA ASP A 373 11.50 -25.44 -21.67
C ASP A 373 11.14 -25.65 -20.18
N THR A 374 12.11 -25.52 -19.26
CA THR A 374 11.84 -25.66 -17.83
C THR A 374 11.06 -24.45 -17.31
N PRO A 375 9.83 -24.62 -16.81
CA PRO A 375 9.03 -23.51 -16.29
C PRO A 375 9.70 -22.88 -15.06
N VAL A 376 9.86 -21.56 -15.06
CA VAL A 376 10.36 -20.78 -13.92
C VAL A 376 9.28 -19.86 -13.41
N VAL A 377 8.84 -20.06 -12.17
CA VAL A 377 7.89 -19.19 -11.48
C VAL A 377 8.62 -18.32 -10.48
N ALA A 378 8.58 -17.01 -10.68
CA ALA A 378 9.19 -16.05 -9.79
C ALA A 378 8.37 -15.90 -8.50
N LEU A 379 9.02 -15.97 -7.33
CA LEU A 379 8.47 -15.66 -6.03
C LEU A 379 8.99 -14.30 -5.58
N SER A 380 8.13 -13.35 -5.17
CA SER A 380 8.57 -12.02 -4.78
C SER A 380 7.73 -11.43 -3.65
N ALA A 381 8.35 -10.70 -2.74
CA ALA A 381 7.67 -9.94 -1.70
C ALA A 381 6.82 -8.77 -2.24
N TYR A 382 7.00 -8.38 -3.51
CA TYR A 382 6.36 -7.21 -4.11
C TYR A 382 5.71 -7.57 -5.43
N ALA A 383 4.38 -7.51 -5.48
CA ALA A 383 3.56 -7.75 -6.68
C ALA A 383 3.36 -6.47 -7.53
N PHE A 384 4.39 -5.61 -7.67
CA PHE A 384 4.28 -4.44 -8.54
C PHE A 384 4.44 -4.86 -10.00
N GLU A 385 3.70 -4.21 -10.90
CA GLU A 385 3.78 -4.48 -12.35
C GLU A 385 5.21 -4.41 -12.92
N GLU A 386 6.09 -3.61 -12.30
CA GLU A 386 7.50 -3.49 -12.68
C GLU A 386 8.25 -4.78 -12.40
N ASN A 387 8.09 -5.35 -11.20
CA ASN A 387 8.71 -6.62 -10.83
C ASN A 387 8.20 -7.78 -11.70
N ILE A 388 6.89 -7.74 -12.05
CA ILE A 388 6.31 -8.72 -12.97
C ILE A 388 6.90 -8.57 -14.37
N ARG A 389 7.09 -7.32 -14.85
CA ARG A 389 7.74 -7.05 -16.15
C ARG A 389 9.22 -7.46 -16.15
N GLU A 390 9.96 -7.16 -15.09
CA GLU A 390 11.35 -7.57 -14.94
C GLU A 390 11.48 -9.09 -14.90
N ALA A 391 10.61 -9.78 -14.15
CA ALA A 391 10.59 -11.24 -14.11
C ALA A 391 10.31 -11.83 -15.50
N ARG A 392 9.32 -11.31 -16.23
CA ARG A 392 9.04 -11.74 -17.61
C ARG A 392 10.19 -11.43 -18.57
N ALA A 393 10.82 -10.26 -18.45
CA ALA A 393 11.97 -9.89 -19.25
C ALA A 393 13.21 -10.77 -18.95
N ALA A 394 13.31 -11.31 -17.73
CA ALA A 394 14.32 -12.29 -17.36
C ALA A 394 14.02 -13.72 -17.86
N GLY A 395 12.79 -13.97 -18.38
CA GLY A 395 12.37 -15.27 -18.89
C GLY A 395 11.50 -16.08 -17.93
N CYS A 396 11.01 -15.50 -16.83
CA CYS A 396 10.06 -16.20 -15.95
C CYS A 396 8.71 -16.42 -16.67
N ASP A 397 8.18 -17.64 -16.57
CA ASP A 397 6.92 -18.06 -17.20
C ASP A 397 5.71 -17.56 -16.41
N ASP A 398 5.86 -17.43 -15.08
CA ASP A 398 4.80 -16.95 -14.21
C ASP A 398 5.40 -16.22 -12.99
N PHE A 399 4.50 -15.62 -12.17
CA PHE A 399 4.87 -14.81 -11.02
C PHE A 399 3.91 -15.05 -9.86
N MET A 400 4.43 -15.15 -8.62
CA MET A 400 3.64 -15.27 -7.40
C MET A 400 4.14 -14.29 -6.33
N ALA A 401 3.21 -13.50 -5.78
CA ALA A 401 3.53 -12.59 -4.68
C ALA A 401 3.63 -13.34 -3.35
N LYS A 402 4.66 -13.05 -2.56
CA LYS A 402 4.77 -13.45 -1.16
C LYS A 402 4.09 -12.39 -0.26
N PRO A 403 3.35 -12.79 0.78
CA PRO A 403 3.02 -14.17 1.12
C PRO A 403 1.92 -14.72 0.20
N PHE A 404 2.04 -15.96 -0.17
CA PHE A 404 1.04 -16.66 -0.99
C PHE A 404 0.17 -17.59 -0.13
N LYS A 405 -1.06 -17.82 -0.57
CA LYS A 405 -1.92 -18.85 0.00
C LYS A 405 -1.50 -20.23 -0.50
N VAL A 406 -1.63 -21.24 0.36
CA VAL A 406 -1.28 -22.62 0.07
C VAL A 406 -2.00 -23.12 -1.20
N GLU A 407 -3.29 -22.77 -1.34
CA GLU A 407 -4.12 -23.15 -2.48
C GLU A 407 -3.55 -22.58 -3.81
N ASN A 408 -3.12 -21.31 -3.78
CA ASN A 408 -2.56 -20.64 -4.95
C ASN A 408 -1.22 -21.27 -5.38
N LEU A 409 -0.38 -21.66 -4.41
CA LEU A 409 0.88 -22.36 -4.71
C LEU A 409 0.61 -23.72 -5.38
N ILE A 410 -0.34 -24.50 -4.85
CA ILE A 410 -0.71 -25.80 -5.41
C ILE A 410 -1.28 -25.64 -6.82
N GLU A 411 -2.16 -24.65 -7.04
CA GLU A 411 -2.75 -24.37 -8.34
C GLU A 411 -1.70 -23.96 -9.37
N MET A 412 -0.76 -23.10 -8.97
CA MET A 412 0.35 -22.66 -9.81
C MET A 412 1.25 -23.82 -10.25
N VAL A 413 1.63 -24.67 -9.31
CA VAL A 413 2.46 -25.85 -9.60
C VAL A 413 1.74 -26.81 -10.54
N LYS A 414 0.46 -27.10 -10.29
CA LYS A 414 -0.35 -27.98 -11.18
C LYS A 414 -0.47 -27.41 -12.59
N LYS A 415 -0.69 -26.10 -12.72
CA LYS A 415 -0.78 -25.41 -14.01
C LYS A 415 0.46 -25.64 -14.87
N HIS A 416 1.65 -25.52 -14.29
CA HIS A 416 2.90 -25.62 -15.03
C HIS A 416 3.40 -27.07 -15.22
N LEU A 417 3.00 -27.97 -14.32
CA LEU A 417 3.37 -29.40 -14.44
C LEU A 417 2.30 -30.24 -15.15
N ASN A 418 1.17 -29.66 -15.57
CA ASN A 418 0.04 -30.36 -16.19
C ASN A 418 -0.50 -31.54 -15.35
N ASP A 419 -0.57 -31.33 -14.02
CA ASP A 419 -1.02 -32.34 -13.04
C ASP A 419 -2.51 -32.16 -12.65
#